data_47c1efe1dd8931a0c6e76a6208499439
#
_entry.id   47c1efe1dd8931a0c6e76a6208499439
#
_cell.length_a   1.000
_cell.length_b   1.000
_cell.length_c   1.000
_cell.angle_alpha   90.00
_cell.angle_beta   90.00
_cell.angle_gamma   90.00
#
_symmetry.space_group_name_H-M   'P 1'
#
loop_
_entity.id
_entity.type
_entity.pdbx_description
1 polymer ?
#
loop_
_entity_poly.entity_id
_entity_poly.type
_entity_poly.pdbx_seq_one_letter_code
_entity_poly.pdbx_strand_id
1 'polypeptide(L)'
;LASHTYNLHNPQYGGLTAPDGINGIQRLNGESQAAYNKRVGEDLKQSIDLITQNTSQKNVLFFAYPFGARDGWMQPLLQKNGIQVSVLTNTGTASIRRGLTDLPRYRITMDTKLSDILPANPNASHDITVRAHMPTMIKNEKIRQEVARHLPAQERTIKIPKSYT
;
A
#
# COMPACT_ATOMS: atom_id res chain seq x y z
N LEU A 1 -5.21 -3.20 6.63
CA LEU A 1 -3.89 -3.37 6.00
C LEU A 1 -4.04 -3.33 4.48
N ALA A 2 -2.95 -3.03 3.76
CA ALA A 2 -2.85 -3.09 2.31
C ALA A 2 -1.90 -4.22 1.91
N SER A 3 -2.15 -4.84 0.76
CA SER A 3 -1.17 -5.75 0.17
C SER A 3 -0.02 -4.95 -0.48
N HIS A 4 1.18 -5.51 -0.39
CA HIS A 4 2.39 -4.99 -1.02
C HIS A 4 3.19 -6.13 -1.67
N THR A 5 2.49 -7.16 -2.14
CA THR A 5 2.96 -8.48 -2.54
C THR A 5 3.36 -9.38 -1.36
N TYR A 6 3.51 -10.65 -1.60
CA TYR A 6 4.07 -11.61 -0.65
C TYR A 6 5.59 -11.69 -0.77
N ASN A 7 6.10 -11.95 -1.97
CA ASN A 7 7.53 -12.16 -2.24
C ASN A 7 8.05 -11.50 -3.53
N LEU A 8 7.33 -10.54 -4.09
CA LEU A 8 7.75 -9.84 -5.32
C LEU A 8 8.32 -8.43 -5.06
N HIS A 9 8.78 -8.17 -3.82
CA HIS A 9 9.49 -6.93 -3.51
C HIS A 9 11.01 -7.15 -3.59
N ASN A 10 11.49 -7.56 -4.76
CA ASN A 10 12.91 -7.75 -5.01
C ASN A 10 13.27 -7.26 -6.43
N PRO A 11 14.52 -6.89 -6.68
CA PRO A 11 14.97 -6.38 -7.99
C PRO A 11 15.21 -7.49 -9.03
N GLN A 12 15.14 -8.77 -8.65
CA GLN A 12 15.38 -9.91 -9.55
C GLN A 12 14.55 -11.11 -9.15
N TYR A 13 13.86 -11.69 -10.09
CA TYR A 13 13.08 -12.91 -9.91
C TYR A 13 13.59 -14.01 -10.85
N GLY A 14 14.07 -15.12 -10.28
CA GLY A 14 14.57 -16.24 -11.08
C GLY A 14 15.71 -15.90 -12.05
N GLY A 15 16.52 -14.89 -11.72
CA GLY A 15 17.59 -14.40 -12.60
C GLY A 15 17.13 -13.50 -13.75
N LEU A 16 15.82 -13.28 -13.90
CA LEU A 16 15.25 -12.40 -14.91
C LEU A 16 14.96 -11.02 -14.31
N THR A 17 15.04 -9.99 -15.13
CA THR A 17 14.69 -8.61 -14.76
C THR A 17 13.59 -8.08 -15.65
N ALA A 18 12.84 -7.09 -15.17
CA ALA A 18 11.94 -6.30 -15.99
C ALA A 18 12.76 -5.45 -17.00
N PRO A 19 12.15 -5.06 -18.15
CA PRO A 19 12.85 -4.29 -19.19
C PRO A 19 13.49 -2.99 -18.71
N ASP A 20 12.92 -2.35 -17.70
CA ASP A 20 13.45 -1.12 -17.07
C ASP A 20 14.43 -1.40 -15.91
N GLY A 21 14.74 -2.65 -15.63
CA GLY A 21 15.61 -3.05 -14.53
C GLY A 21 14.97 -3.05 -13.15
N ILE A 22 13.69 -2.70 -13.05
CA ILE A 22 12.90 -2.71 -11.80
C ILE A 22 11.92 -3.88 -11.86
N ASN A 23 12.03 -4.84 -10.95
CA ASN A 23 11.14 -5.99 -10.92
C ASN A 23 9.82 -5.71 -10.15
N GLY A 24 9.75 -6.15 -8.91
CA GLY A 24 8.49 -6.17 -8.20
C GLY A 24 7.45 -6.97 -8.97
N ILE A 25 6.38 -6.30 -9.37
CA ILE A 25 5.28 -6.90 -10.13
C ILE A 25 5.36 -6.65 -11.64
N GLN A 26 6.42 -6.05 -12.14
CA GLN A 26 6.57 -5.80 -13.57
C GLN A 26 6.77 -7.10 -14.34
N ARG A 27 6.43 -7.08 -15.64
CA ARG A 27 6.73 -8.18 -16.55
C ARG A 27 8.23 -8.40 -16.63
N LEU A 28 8.62 -9.66 -16.64
CA LEU A 28 10.00 -10.03 -16.86
C LEU A 28 10.30 -10.14 -18.36
N ASN A 29 11.57 -10.03 -18.73
CA ASN A 29 11.98 -10.18 -20.12
C ASN A 29 11.54 -11.53 -20.68
N GLY A 30 10.79 -11.51 -21.80
CA GLY A 30 10.26 -12.72 -22.44
C GLY A 30 9.08 -13.38 -21.72
N GLU A 31 8.57 -12.80 -20.63
CA GLU A 31 7.43 -13.37 -19.89
C GLU A 31 6.13 -13.26 -20.68
N SER A 32 5.44 -14.39 -20.86
CA SER A 32 4.09 -14.40 -21.44
C SER A 32 3.06 -13.88 -20.43
N GLN A 33 1.92 -13.40 -20.94
CA GLN A 33 0.84 -12.96 -20.06
C GLN A 33 0.31 -14.08 -19.15
N ALA A 34 0.28 -15.30 -19.64
CA ALA A 34 -0.13 -16.47 -18.85
C ALA A 34 0.85 -16.74 -17.69
N ALA A 35 2.16 -16.68 -17.96
CA ALA A 35 3.19 -16.82 -16.93
C ALA A 35 3.13 -15.68 -15.90
N TYR A 36 2.98 -14.46 -16.37
CA TYR A 36 2.79 -13.28 -15.52
C TYR A 36 1.56 -13.44 -14.60
N ASN A 37 0.40 -13.78 -15.17
CA ASN A 37 -0.83 -13.96 -14.42
C ASN A 37 -0.71 -15.05 -13.36
N LYS A 38 0.02 -16.13 -13.66
CA LYS A 38 0.30 -17.17 -12.69
C LYS A 38 1.20 -16.65 -11.58
N ARG A 39 2.40 -16.17 -11.90
CA ARG A 39 3.41 -15.70 -10.95
C ARG A 39 2.88 -14.59 -10.03
N VAL A 40 2.35 -13.53 -10.61
CA VAL A 40 1.89 -12.35 -9.86
C VAL A 40 0.55 -12.61 -9.20
N GLY A 41 -0.34 -13.37 -9.85
CA GLY A 41 -1.64 -13.71 -9.28
C GLY A 41 -1.56 -14.64 -8.07
N GLU A 42 -0.67 -15.64 -8.10
CA GLU A 42 -0.42 -16.52 -6.94
C GLU A 42 0.20 -15.75 -5.77
N ASP A 43 1.18 -14.88 -6.03
CA ASP A 43 1.80 -14.03 -5.00
C ASP A 43 0.79 -13.07 -4.37
N LEU A 44 -0.01 -12.39 -5.18
CA LEU A 44 -1.06 -11.49 -4.70
C LEU A 44 -2.08 -12.22 -3.83
N LYS A 45 -2.55 -13.39 -4.30
CA LYS A 45 -3.48 -14.22 -3.54
C LYS A 45 -2.90 -14.63 -2.20
N GLN A 46 -1.67 -15.08 -2.16
CA GLN A 46 -0.98 -15.48 -0.93
C GLN A 46 -0.85 -14.31 0.04
N SER A 47 -0.51 -13.12 -0.44
CA SER A 47 -0.48 -11.90 0.38
C SER A 47 -1.84 -11.59 1.01
N ILE A 48 -2.92 -11.67 0.22
CA ILE A 48 -4.29 -11.42 0.68
C ILE A 48 -4.71 -12.46 1.72
N ASP A 49 -4.47 -13.74 1.45
CA ASP A 49 -4.80 -14.84 2.35
C ASP A 49 -4.11 -14.67 3.70
N LEU A 50 -2.82 -14.33 3.72
CA LEU A 50 -2.08 -14.10 4.96
C LEU A 50 -2.62 -12.91 5.77
N ILE A 51 -2.97 -11.81 5.11
CA ILE A 51 -3.57 -10.65 5.79
C ILE A 51 -4.90 -11.04 6.42
N THR A 52 -5.78 -11.70 5.68
CA THR A 52 -7.12 -12.05 6.16
C THR A 52 -7.11 -13.12 7.23
N GLN A 53 -6.18 -14.08 7.18
CA GLN A 53 -6.02 -15.14 8.17
C GLN A 53 -5.44 -14.64 9.49
N ASN A 54 -4.53 -13.65 9.45
CA ASN A 54 -3.79 -13.19 10.62
C ASN A 54 -4.31 -11.89 11.22
N THR A 55 -5.34 -11.28 10.62
CA THR A 55 -5.95 -10.04 11.13
C THR A 55 -7.47 -10.18 11.23
N SER A 56 -8.13 -9.17 11.79
CA SER A 56 -9.59 -9.07 11.79
C SER A 56 -10.16 -8.59 10.45
N GLN A 57 -9.30 -8.23 9.50
CA GLN A 57 -9.68 -7.71 8.21
C GLN A 57 -10.24 -8.84 7.33
N LYS A 58 -11.46 -8.67 6.82
CA LYS A 58 -12.10 -9.69 5.98
C LYS A 58 -11.76 -9.55 4.50
N ASN A 59 -11.48 -8.33 4.05
CA ASN A 59 -11.16 -8.01 2.66
C ASN A 59 -9.94 -7.12 2.61
N VAL A 60 -9.08 -7.31 1.62
CA VAL A 60 -7.95 -6.43 1.33
C VAL A 60 -8.34 -5.56 0.14
N LEU A 61 -8.64 -4.30 0.38
CA LEU A 61 -9.12 -3.37 -0.65
C LEU A 61 -8.01 -2.52 -1.25
N PHE A 62 -6.86 -2.45 -0.60
CA PHE A 62 -5.75 -1.57 -0.96
C PHE A 62 -4.52 -2.36 -1.38
N PHE A 63 -3.86 -1.85 -2.41
CA PHE A 63 -2.58 -2.35 -2.90
C PHE A 63 -1.57 -1.21 -3.06
N ALA A 64 -0.36 -1.40 -2.54
CA ALA A 64 0.76 -0.51 -2.81
C ALA A 64 1.74 -1.20 -3.76
N TYR A 65 2.11 -0.53 -4.85
CA TYR A 65 3.06 -1.09 -5.81
C TYR A 65 4.48 -1.13 -5.24
N PRO A 66 5.15 -2.30 -5.19
CA PRO A 66 6.57 -2.38 -4.88
C PRO A 66 7.37 -1.45 -5.78
N PHE A 67 8.25 -0.64 -5.20
CA PHE A 67 9.05 0.40 -5.88
C PHE A 67 8.22 1.47 -6.61
N GLY A 68 6.90 1.44 -6.57
CA GLY A 68 6.02 2.18 -7.47
C GLY A 68 6.01 1.62 -8.90
N ALA A 69 6.60 0.44 -9.10
CA ALA A 69 6.72 -0.19 -10.38
C ALA A 69 5.36 -0.71 -10.86
N ARG A 70 4.80 -0.02 -11.84
CA ARG A 70 3.50 -0.34 -12.43
C ARG A 70 3.67 -1.23 -13.66
N ASP A 71 2.74 -2.17 -13.82
CA ASP A 71 2.56 -2.91 -15.06
C ASP A 71 1.08 -2.94 -15.47
N GLY A 72 0.80 -2.75 -16.75
CA GLY A 72 -0.57 -2.72 -17.27
C GLY A 72 -1.33 -4.05 -17.10
N TRP A 73 -0.63 -5.17 -16.98
CA TRP A 73 -1.24 -6.49 -16.75
C TRP A 73 -1.68 -6.70 -15.30
N MET A 74 -1.22 -5.86 -14.37
CA MET A 74 -1.57 -5.96 -12.96
C MET A 74 -3.01 -5.54 -12.65
N GLN A 75 -3.55 -4.55 -13.34
CA GLN A 75 -4.89 -4.02 -13.04
C GLN A 75 -6.00 -5.09 -13.06
N PRO A 76 -6.11 -5.95 -14.09
CA PRO A 76 -7.09 -7.03 -14.08
C PRO A 76 -6.91 -8.01 -12.91
N LEU A 77 -5.67 -8.27 -12.50
CA LEU A 77 -5.38 -9.14 -11.35
C LEU A 77 -5.81 -8.49 -10.02
N LEU A 78 -5.57 -7.20 -9.84
CA LEU A 78 -6.03 -6.46 -8.67
C LEU A 78 -7.54 -6.54 -8.54
N GLN A 79 -8.27 -6.22 -9.63
CA GLN A 79 -9.73 -6.25 -9.66
C GLN A 79 -10.28 -7.65 -9.38
N LYS A 80 -9.70 -8.68 -10.02
CA LYS A 80 -10.10 -10.08 -9.81
C LYS A 80 -9.94 -10.51 -8.34
N ASN A 81 -8.99 -9.95 -7.62
CA ASN A 81 -8.73 -10.25 -6.22
C ASN A 81 -9.40 -9.26 -5.24
N GLY A 82 -10.32 -8.43 -5.70
CA GLY A 82 -11.12 -7.52 -4.87
C GLY A 82 -10.39 -6.24 -4.43
N ILE A 83 -9.20 -5.98 -4.96
CA ILE A 83 -8.48 -4.72 -4.71
C ILE A 83 -9.18 -3.60 -5.48
N GLN A 84 -9.53 -2.53 -4.79
CA GLN A 84 -10.24 -1.38 -5.34
C GLN A 84 -9.36 -0.13 -5.44
N VAL A 85 -8.37 -0.02 -4.56
CA VAL A 85 -7.50 1.14 -4.47
C VAL A 85 -6.06 0.72 -4.65
N SER A 86 -5.33 1.41 -5.53
CA SER A 86 -3.88 1.21 -5.65
C SER A 86 -3.11 2.52 -5.54
N VAL A 87 -1.91 2.44 -4.95
CA VAL A 87 -1.05 3.60 -4.71
C VAL A 87 0.35 3.36 -5.26
N LEU A 88 0.92 4.41 -5.84
CA LEU A 88 2.29 4.47 -6.34
C LEU A 88 3.24 5.10 -5.30
N THR A 89 4.47 5.33 -5.70
CA THR A 89 5.47 6.08 -4.91
C THR A 89 5.56 7.55 -5.31
N ASN A 90 4.86 7.97 -6.35
CA ASN A 90 4.83 9.36 -6.80
C ASN A 90 4.29 10.26 -5.69
N THR A 91 5.02 11.32 -5.40
CA THR A 91 4.62 12.30 -4.39
C THR A 91 3.50 13.18 -4.93
N GLY A 92 2.43 13.36 -4.15
CA GLY A 92 1.35 14.26 -4.51
C GLY A 92 0.03 13.93 -3.81
N THR A 93 -0.91 14.87 -3.93
CA THR A 93 -2.27 14.71 -3.42
C THR A 93 -3.09 13.85 -4.40
N ALA A 94 -3.73 12.82 -3.89
CA ALA A 94 -4.63 11.98 -4.66
C ALA A 94 -5.96 12.71 -4.94
N SER A 95 -6.51 12.50 -6.14
CA SER A 95 -7.84 12.97 -6.49
C SER A 95 -8.73 11.79 -6.78
N ILE A 96 -9.62 11.47 -5.86
CA ILE A 96 -10.59 10.37 -6.00
C ILE A 96 -11.57 10.58 -7.17
N ARG A 97 -11.74 11.81 -7.63
CA ARG A 97 -12.54 12.11 -8.83
C ARG A 97 -11.94 11.55 -10.12
N ARG A 98 -10.62 11.27 -10.13
CA ARG A 98 -9.91 10.68 -11.27
C ARG A 98 -9.86 9.16 -11.22
N GLY A 99 -10.45 8.55 -10.19
CA GLY A 99 -10.41 7.11 -9.94
C GLY A 99 -9.66 6.76 -8.67
N LEU A 100 -9.64 5.49 -8.35
CA LEU A 100 -9.03 4.96 -7.11
C LEU A 100 -7.76 4.16 -7.39
N THR A 101 -7.31 4.11 -8.64
CA THR A 101 -6.12 3.34 -9.03
C THR A 101 -4.94 4.25 -9.29
N ASP A 102 -3.74 3.73 -9.00
CA ASP A 102 -2.47 4.40 -9.28
C ASP A 102 -2.35 5.78 -8.62
N LEU A 103 -2.90 5.92 -7.40
CA LEU A 103 -2.92 7.19 -6.69
C LEU A 103 -1.52 7.59 -6.23
N PRO A 104 -1.15 8.87 -6.31
CA PRO A 104 0.06 9.39 -5.68
C PRO A 104 -0.09 9.35 -4.16
N ARG A 105 1.02 9.39 -3.45
CA ARG A 105 1.07 9.44 -1.99
C ARG A 105 2.24 10.26 -1.49
N TYR A 106 2.14 10.75 -0.28
CA TYR A 106 3.27 11.35 0.42
C TYR A 106 4.02 10.28 1.22
N ARG A 107 5.35 10.34 1.18
CA ARG A 107 6.19 9.57 2.11
C ARG A 107 6.25 10.33 3.43
N ILE A 108 5.76 9.72 4.50
CA ILE A 108 5.78 10.29 5.84
C ILE A 108 6.96 9.70 6.61
N THR A 109 7.78 10.57 7.16
CA THR A 109 8.90 10.23 8.06
C THR A 109 8.69 10.94 9.39
N MET A 110 9.57 10.68 10.35
CA MET A 110 9.52 11.35 11.66
C MET A 110 9.71 12.87 11.56
N ASP A 111 10.43 13.33 10.52
CA ASP A 111 10.74 14.75 10.30
C ASP A 111 9.71 15.45 9.40
N THR A 112 8.73 14.70 8.87
CA THR A 112 7.72 15.28 7.99
C THR A 112 6.78 16.19 8.77
N LYS A 113 6.70 17.46 8.38
CA LYS A 113 5.73 18.41 8.90
C LYS A 113 4.43 18.29 8.10
N LEU A 114 3.30 18.26 8.79
CA LEU A 114 2.00 18.17 8.14
C LEU A 114 1.72 19.38 7.22
N SER A 115 2.22 20.56 7.61
CA SER A 115 2.16 21.79 6.81
C SER A 115 2.81 21.67 5.42
N ASP A 116 3.77 20.74 5.26
CA ASP A 116 4.49 20.56 3.99
C ASP A 116 3.68 19.70 3.00
N ILE A 117 2.66 19.01 3.52
CA ILE A 117 1.83 18.05 2.76
C ILE A 117 0.43 18.59 2.53
N LEU A 118 -0.15 19.22 3.55
CA LEU A 118 -1.50 19.76 3.49
C LEU A 118 -1.43 21.25 3.18
N PRO A 119 -2.19 21.73 2.18
CA PRO A 119 -2.25 23.16 1.89
C PRO A 119 -2.78 23.89 3.13
N ALA A 120 -2.14 25.01 3.45
CA ALA A 120 -2.57 25.88 4.54
C ALA A 120 -3.97 26.43 4.24
N ASN A 121 -4.95 26.08 5.05
CA ASN A 121 -6.25 26.73 5.04
C ASN A 121 -6.44 27.51 6.34
N PRO A 122 -6.48 28.85 6.27
CA PRO A 122 -6.56 29.68 7.47
C PRO A 122 -7.89 29.55 8.25
N ASN A 123 -8.92 28.95 7.68
CA ASN A 123 -10.27 28.87 8.28
C ASN A 123 -10.60 27.50 8.88
N ALA A 124 -9.60 26.70 9.19
CA ALA A 124 -9.84 25.29 9.46
C ALA A 124 -9.36 24.85 10.84
N SER A 125 -10.27 24.35 11.64
CA SER A 125 -9.94 23.64 12.87
C SER A 125 -10.80 22.39 13.03
N HIS A 126 -10.26 21.25 12.69
CA HIS A 126 -10.76 19.97 13.21
C HIS A 126 -9.57 19.20 13.76
N ASP A 127 -9.65 18.85 15.02
CA ASP A 127 -8.67 17.99 15.66
C ASP A 127 -9.08 16.53 15.42
N ILE A 128 -8.32 15.80 14.62
CA ILE A 128 -8.48 14.35 14.52
C ILE A 128 -7.37 13.69 15.33
N THR A 129 -7.77 12.90 16.31
CA THR A 129 -6.83 12.03 17.01
C THR A 129 -6.69 10.74 16.21
N VAL A 130 -5.56 10.57 15.54
CA VAL A 130 -5.22 9.32 14.88
C VAL A 130 -4.60 8.38 15.91
N ARG A 131 -5.37 7.38 16.30
CA ARG A 131 -4.87 6.28 17.12
C ARG A 131 -4.39 5.18 16.18
N ALA A 132 -3.10 4.93 16.14
CA ALA A 132 -2.55 3.77 15.42
C ALA A 132 -2.88 2.48 16.21
N HIS A 133 -4.03 1.87 15.89
CA HIS A 133 -4.50 0.63 16.54
C HIS A 133 -4.00 -0.64 15.83
N MET A 134 -2.89 -0.54 15.09
CA MET A 134 -2.32 -1.68 14.35
C MET A 134 -2.14 -2.96 15.20
N PRO A 135 -1.62 -2.89 16.45
CA PRO A 135 -1.43 -4.11 17.23
C PRO A 135 -2.71 -4.88 17.53
N THR A 136 -3.86 -4.19 17.68
CA THR A 136 -5.13 -4.85 18.03
C THR A 136 -5.82 -5.52 16.84
N MET A 137 -5.45 -5.18 15.61
CA MET A 137 -6.00 -5.79 14.40
C MET A 137 -5.31 -7.13 14.05
N ILE A 138 -4.13 -7.38 14.60
CA ILE A 138 -3.36 -8.58 14.32
C ILE A 138 -3.79 -9.71 15.28
N LYS A 139 -4.37 -10.77 14.75
CA LYS A 139 -4.86 -11.91 15.55
C LYS A 139 -3.72 -12.79 16.07
N ASN A 140 -2.61 -12.87 15.36
CA ASN A 140 -1.45 -13.67 15.77
C ASN A 140 -0.64 -12.90 16.83
N GLU A 141 -0.62 -13.44 18.05
CA GLU A 141 0.02 -12.79 19.21
C GLU A 141 1.52 -12.56 19.00
N LYS A 142 2.24 -13.50 18.41
CA LYS A 142 3.68 -13.36 18.16
C LYS A 142 3.99 -12.22 17.19
N ILE A 143 3.21 -12.15 16.09
CA ILE A 143 3.33 -11.07 15.10
C ILE A 143 2.94 -9.74 15.74
N ARG A 144 1.88 -9.71 16.55
CA ARG A 144 1.44 -8.52 17.27
C ARG A 144 2.52 -7.95 18.20
N GLN A 145 3.17 -8.81 18.96
CA GLN A 145 4.25 -8.42 19.87
C GLN A 145 5.47 -7.92 19.10
N GLU A 146 5.82 -8.54 17.99
CA GLU A 146 6.95 -8.13 17.17
C GLU A 146 6.68 -6.74 16.52
N VAL A 147 5.49 -6.54 15.98
CA VAL A 147 5.07 -5.24 15.43
C VAL A 147 5.04 -4.16 16.53
N ALA A 148 4.55 -4.48 17.73
CA ALA A 148 4.51 -3.54 18.85
C ALA A 148 5.90 -3.12 19.35
N ARG A 149 6.92 -3.97 19.22
CA ARG A 149 8.33 -3.62 19.54
C ARG A 149 8.90 -2.57 18.58
N HIS A 150 8.47 -2.58 17.31
CA HIS A 150 9.02 -1.70 16.28
C HIS A 150 8.15 -0.45 16.00
N LEU A 151 6.92 -0.44 16.51
CA LEU A 151 5.99 0.69 16.38
C LEU A 151 5.55 1.15 17.76
N PRO A 152 6.31 2.04 18.41
CA PRO A 152 5.89 2.63 19.67
C PRO A 152 4.52 3.30 19.50
N ALA A 153 3.61 3.01 20.42
CA ALA A 153 2.28 3.62 20.47
C ALA A 153 2.42 5.14 20.57
N GLN A 154 2.21 5.84 19.48
CA GLN A 154 2.16 7.29 19.46
C GLN A 154 0.74 7.71 19.16
N GLU A 155 0.05 8.25 20.16
CA GLU A 155 -1.12 9.07 19.93
C GLU A 155 -0.64 10.42 19.38
N ARG A 156 -1.06 10.78 18.18
CA ARG A 156 -0.86 12.13 17.64
C ARG A 156 -2.20 12.74 17.31
N THR A 157 -2.46 13.88 17.87
CA THR A 157 -3.60 14.72 17.49
C THR A 157 -3.19 15.50 16.23
N ILE A 158 -3.89 15.28 15.14
CA ILE A 158 -3.67 15.97 13.88
C ILE A 158 -4.83 16.96 13.70
N LYS A 159 -4.49 18.25 13.59
CA LYS A 159 -5.49 19.27 13.22
C LYS A 159 -5.70 19.24 11.71
N ILE A 160 -6.91 18.87 11.30
CA ILE A 160 -7.28 18.88 9.88
C ILE A 160 -8.08 20.16 9.56
N PRO A 161 -7.68 20.86 8.52
CA PRO A 161 -8.41 22.00 8.02
C PRO A 161 -9.85 21.66 7.55
N LYS A 162 -10.83 22.52 7.87
CA LYS A 162 -12.28 22.36 7.50
C LYS A 162 -12.52 22.15 6.00
N SER A 163 -11.60 22.55 5.13
CA SER A 163 -11.71 22.38 3.68
C SER A 163 -11.56 20.93 3.20
N TYR A 164 -11.28 19.98 4.08
CA TYR A 164 -11.18 18.54 3.76
C TYR A 164 -12.40 17.72 4.21
N THR A 165 -13.39 18.35 4.81
CA THR A 165 -14.72 17.80 5.09
C THR A 165 -15.69 18.33 4.05
#